data_51432b2e553422e0a2c05289ca7164d3
#
_entry.id   51432b2e553422e0a2c05289ca7164d3
#
_cell.length_a   1.000
_cell.length_b   1.000
_cell.length_c   1.000
_cell.angle_alpha   90.00
_cell.angle_beta   90.00
_cell.angle_gamma   90.00
#
_symmetry.space_group_name_H-M   'P 1'
#
loop_
_entity.id
_entity.type
_entity.pdbx_description
1 polymer ?
#
loop_
_entity_poly.entity_id
_entity_poly.type
_entity_poly.pdbx_seq_one_letter_code
_entity_poly.pdbx_strand_id
1 'polypeptide(L)'
;KSIPVGFYTYPISQASDITAFRATTVPVGEDQEPMIEQTREIVHKFNSVYGETLVEPEILLPKNAACLRLPGTDGKAKMSKSLGNCIYLSDSAEDVRKKVMSMYTDPDHIRIEDPGKIEGNCVFTYLDAFSCCKDFAEFLPEYSSLDELKDHYRRGGLGDVKVKKFLNSVLQQMLEPIRQRRKEYERDIEGVYDMLRRGCEVARAEAAETLAMVKRSMKIDYFDDVEMIRRQSEMYRNSK
;
A
#
# COMPACT_ATOMS: atom_id res chain seq x y z
N LYS A 1 -23.54 -15.98 10.04
CA LYS A 1 -22.09 -15.85 10.33
C LYS A 1 -21.90 -14.65 11.24
N SER A 2 -21.17 -14.79 12.35
CA SER A 2 -20.82 -13.64 13.21
C SER A 2 -19.78 -12.77 12.51
N ILE A 3 -19.98 -11.45 12.55
CA ILE A 3 -19.02 -10.48 12.05
C ILE A 3 -18.26 -9.93 13.28
N PRO A 4 -16.93 -10.04 13.34
CA PRO A 4 -16.14 -9.44 14.42
C PRO A 4 -16.34 -7.92 14.47
N VAL A 5 -16.44 -7.35 15.67
CA VAL A 5 -16.62 -5.90 15.85
C VAL A 5 -15.50 -5.10 15.15
N GLY A 6 -14.24 -5.55 15.26
CA GLY A 6 -13.12 -4.90 14.60
C GLY A 6 -13.26 -4.84 13.07
N PHE A 7 -13.84 -5.87 12.45
CA PHE A 7 -14.13 -5.85 11.01
C PHE A 7 -15.22 -4.83 10.64
N TYR A 8 -16.17 -4.61 11.53
CA TYR A 8 -17.25 -3.65 11.32
C TYR A 8 -16.78 -2.20 11.53
N THR A 9 -15.85 -1.97 12.45
CA THR A 9 -15.45 -0.62 12.88
C THR A 9 -14.16 -0.08 12.23
N TYR A 10 -13.32 -0.95 11.62
CA TYR A 10 -12.04 -0.49 11.05
C TYR A 10 -12.17 0.61 9.99
N PRO A 11 -13.25 0.70 9.15
CA PRO A 11 -13.36 1.77 8.17
C PRO A 11 -13.40 3.17 8.82
N ILE A 12 -14.01 3.28 9.99
CA ILE A 12 -14.04 4.55 10.75
C ILE A 12 -12.65 4.87 11.32
N SER A 13 -11.92 3.88 11.81
CA SER A 13 -10.53 4.05 12.24
C SER A 13 -9.65 4.53 11.10
N GLN A 14 -9.77 3.91 9.91
CA GLN A 14 -9.04 4.31 8.71
C GLN A 14 -9.38 5.74 8.27
N ALA A 15 -10.66 6.13 8.30
CA ALA A 15 -11.08 7.50 8.02
C ALA A 15 -10.45 8.49 9.02
N SER A 16 -10.36 8.11 10.31
CA SER A 16 -9.71 8.92 11.33
C SER A 16 -8.21 9.08 11.08
N ASP A 17 -7.51 8.01 10.66
CA ASP A 17 -6.09 8.06 10.32
C ASP A 17 -5.81 9.02 9.14
N ILE A 18 -6.69 9.05 8.15
CA ILE A 18 -6.58 9.94 6.98
C ILE A 18 -6.86 11.39 7.36
N THR A 19 -7.96 11.63 8.07
CA THR A 19 -8.41 13.00 8.40
C THR A 19 -7.58 13.66 9.49
N ALA A 20 -7.02 12.89 10.45
CA ALA A 20 -6.16 13.41 11.51
C ALA A 20 -4.91 14.13 10.97
N PHE A 21 -4.41 13.70 9.83
CA PHE A 21 -3.24 14.29 9.16
C PHE A 21 -3.60 15.22 8.01
N ARG A 22 -4.88 15.54 7.83
CA ARG A 22 -5.36 16.44 6.75
C ARG A 22 -4.82 15.99 5.38
N ALA A 23 -4.80 14.67 5.15
CA ALA A 23 -4.27 14.09 3.91
C ALA A 23 -5.08 14.58 2.70
N THR A 24 -4.40 15.18 1.72
CA THR A 24 -5.01 15.65 0.47
C THR A 24 -5.06 14.54 -0.58
N THR A 25 -4.12 13.60 -0.54
CA THR A 25 -3.99 12.52 -1.51
C THR A 25 -3.60 11.24 -0.81
N VAL A 26 -4.31 10.15 -1.09
CA VAL A 26 -4.07 8.83 -0.49
C VAL A 26 -3.76 7.82 -1.58
N PRO A 27 -2.50 7.37 -1.74
CA PRO A 27 -2.16 6.32 -2.67
C PRO A 27 -2.63 4.97 -2.13
N VAL A 28 -3.48 4.28 -2.89
CA VAL A 28 -4.09 3.01 -2.48
C VAL A 28 -4.24 2.06 -3.66
N GLY A 29 -4.46 0.76 -3.36
CA GLY A 29 -4.95 -0.20 -4.34
C GLY A 29 -6.47 -0.07 -4.56
N GLU A 30 -6.96 -0.64 -5.65
CA GLU A 30 -8.37 -0.62 -6.03
C GLU A 30 -9.32 -1.12 -4.92
N ASP A 31 -8.88 -2.10 -4.13
CA ASP A 31 -9.65 -2.67 -3.02
C ASP A 31 -9.88 -1.69 -1.85
N GLN A 32 -9.17 -0.57 -1.81
CA GLN A 32 -9.32 0.48 -0.79
C GLN A 32 -10.18 1.67 -1.26
N GLU A 33 -10.59 1.71 -2.51
CA GLU A 33 -11.42 2.77 -3.07
C GLU A 33 -12.71 3.01 -2.25
N PRO A 34 -13.47 1.97 -1.85
CA PRO A 34 -14.66 2.16 -1.01
C PRO A 34 -14.37 2.82 0.34
N MET A 35 -13.16 2.61 0.90
CA MET A 35 -12.76 3.21 2.18
C MET A 35 -12.47 4.70 2.03
N ILE A 36 -11.87 5.10 0.93
CA ILE A 36 -11.60 6.51 0.64
C ILE A 36 -12.92 7.25 0.33
N GLU A 37 -13.82 6.64 -0.44
CA GLU A 37 -15.15 7.21 -0.68
C GLU A 37 -15.93 7.40 0.63
N GLN A 38 -15.93 6.42 1.53
CA GLN A 38 -16.54 6.57 2.85
C GLN A 38 -15.89 7.71 3.65
N THR A 39 -14.57 7.86 3.57
CA THR A 39 -13.87 8.97 4.24
C THR A 39 -14.32 10.31 3.68
N ARG A 40 -14.47 10.44 2.37
CA ARG A 40 -14.98 11.66 1.70
C ARG A 40 -16.39 11.98 2.14
N GLU A 41 -17.28 10.99 2.21
CA GLU A 41 -18.65 11.16 2.73
C GLU A 41 -18.66 11.67 4.17
N ILE A 42 -17.79 11.13 5.04
CA ILE A 42 -17.65 11.57 6.43
C ILE A 42 -17.18 13.03 6.47
N VAL A 43 -16.16 13.40 5.71
CA VAL A 43 -15.62 14.77 5.63
C VAL A 43 -16.71 15.73 5.12
N HIS A 44 -17.38 15.39 4.01
CA HIS A 44 -18.45 16.20 3.44
C HIS A 44 -19.56 16.43 4.46
N LYS A 45 -20.02 15.36 5.13
CA LYS A 45 -21.05 15.45 6.14
C LYS A 45 -20.64 16.29 7.33
N PHE A 46 -19.41 16.11 7.82
CA PHE A 46 -18.87 16.90 8.92
C PHE A 46 -18.82 18.39 8.56
N ASN A 47 -18.22 18.71 7.41
CA ASN A 47 -18.06 20.10 6.97
C ASN A 47 -19.42 20.79 6.70
N SER A 48 -20.42 20.04 6.20
CA SER A 48 -21.76 20.58 5.98
C SER A 48 -22.49 20.96 7.29
N VAL A 49 -22.18 20.28 8.40
CA VAL A 49 -22.82 20.52 9.70
C VAL A 49 -22.06 21.53 10.54
N TYR A 50 -20.72 21.46 10.53
CA TYR A 50 -19.88 22.20 11.47
C TYR A 50 -19.01 23.28 10.81
N GLY A 51 -19.09 23.43 9.48
CA GLY A 51 -18.25 24.33 8.69
C GLY A 51 -16.97 23.66 8.20
N GLU A 52 -16.34 24.24 7.20
CA GLU A 52 -15.11 23.72 6.58
C GLU A 52 -13.98 23.56 7.61
N THR A 53 -13.67 22.33 7.94
CA THR A 53 -12.71 21.96 8.98
C THR A 53 -11.80 20.83 8.55
N LEU A 54 -12.38 19.74 8.00
CA LEU A 54 -11.66 18.57 7.53
C LEU A 54 -11.34 18.67 6.05
N VAL A 55 -10.19 18.10 5.65
CA VAL A 55 -9.76 18.06 4.25
C VAL A 55 -10.32 16.81 3.57
N GLU A 56 -10.93 16.98 2.41
CA GLU A 56 -11.42 15.87 1.61
C GLU A 56 -10.25 15.24 0.83
N PRO A 57 -10.00 13.92 1.01
CA PRO A 57 -8.88 13.26 0.35
C PRO A 57 -9.20 12.88 -1.09
N GLU A 58 -8.20 12.97 -1.97
CA GLU A 58 -8.24 12.39 -3.30
C GLU A 58 -7.59 11.02 -3.31
N ILE A 59 -8.15 10.11 -4.12
CA ILE A 59 -7.58 8.78 -4.33
C ILE A 59 -6.50 8.83 -5.41
N LEU A 60 -5.38 8.17 -5.17
CA LEU A 60 -4.33 7.97 -6.15
C LEU A 60 -4.13 6.49 -6.41
N LEU A 61 -4.64 6.01 -7.53
CA LEU A 61 -4.46 4.63 -7.98
C LEU A 61 -3.16 4.47 -8.77
N PRO A 62 -2.55 3.28 -8.75
CA PRO A 62 -1.41 2.96 -9.58
C PRO A 62 -1.74 3.14 -11.08
N LYS A 63 -0.82 3.77 -11.83
CA LYS A 63 -0.98 3.95 -13.28
C LYS A 63 -0.85 2.63 -14.05
N ASN A 64 -0.06 1.70 -13.53
CA ASN A 64 0.13 0.37 -14.13
C ASN A 64 -0.94 -0.58 -13.61
N ALA A 65 -1.80 -1.07 -14.50
CA ALA A 65 -2.88 -2.00 -14.17
C ALA A 65 -2.39 -3.29 -13.49
N ALA A 66 -1.19 -3.79 -13.82
CA ALA A 66 -0.58 -4.95 -13.17
C ALA A 66 -0.28 -4.72 -11.67
N CYS A 67 -0.08 -3.45 -11.26
CA CYS A 67 0.15 -3.07 -9.87
C CYS A 67 -1.14 -2.89 -9.05
N LEU A 68 -2.31 -2.84 -9.67
CA LEU A 68 -3.59 -2.70 -8.97
C LEU A 68 -3.84 -3.90 -8.04
N ARG A 69 -3.49 -5.10 -8.51
CA ARG A 69 -3.66 -6.33 -7.74
C ARG A 69 -2.69 -7.41 -8.19
N LEU A 70 -1.58 -7.59 -7.47
CA LEU A 70 -0.65 -8.68 -7.74
C LEU A 70 -1.20 -10.03 -7.25
N PRO A 71 -1.14 -11.10 -8.08
CA PRO A 71 -1.47 -12.45 -7.65
C PRO A 71 -0.39 -12.97 -6.69
N GLY A 72 -0.74 -13.97 -5.88
CA GLY A 72 0.24 -14.76 -5.15
C GLY A 72 1.15 -15.55 -6.09
N THR A 73 2.28 -16.03 -5.57
CA THR A 73 3.23 -16.85 -6.35
C THR A 73 2.63 -18.18 -6.83
N ASP A 74 1.52 -18.61 -6.23
CA ASP A 74 0.73 -19.78 -6.61
C ASP A 74 -0.19 -19.56 -7.83
N GLY A 75 -0.34 -18.33 -8.30
CA GLY A 75 -1.19 -17.95 -9.44
C GLY A 75 -2.69 -18.15 -9.22
N LYS A 76 -3.13 -18.56 -8.02
CA LYS A 76 -4.53 -18.94 -7.75
C LYS A 76 -5.26 -17.93 -6.87
N ALA A 77 -4.59 -17.34 -5.92
CA ALA A 77 -5.18 -16.47 -4.93
C ALA A 77 -4.48 -15.12 -4.86
N LYS A 78 -5.15 -14.13 -4.23
CA LYS A 78 -4.51 -12.88 -3.86
C LYS A 78 -3.30 -13.18 -2.98
N MET A 79 -2.22 -12.42 -3.16
CA MET A 79 -1.06 -12.44 -2.28
C MET A 79 -1.49 -12.28 -0.82
N SER A 80 -1.12 -13.23 0.04
CA SER A 80 -1.50 -13.22 1.45
C SER A 80 -0.41 -13.85 2.32
N LYS A 81 -0.12 -13.19 3.46
CA LYS A 81 0.83 -13.71 4.45
C LYS A 81 0.39 -15.07 4.99
N SER A 82 -0.91 -15.24 5.24
CA SER A 82 -1.47 -16.48 5.78
C SER A 82 -1.40 -17.67 4.84
N LEU A 83 -1.33 -17.42 3.53
CA LEU A 83 -1.20 -18.45 2.50
C LEU A 83 0.27 -18.76 2.16
N GLY A 84 1.22 -17.97 2.65
CA GLY A 84 2.64 -18.16 2.34
C GLY A 84 3.02 -17.93 0.87
N ASN A 85 2.13 -17.34 0.06
CA ASN A 85 2.30 -17.09 -1.37
C ASN A 85 2.83 -15.69 -1.69
N CYS A 86 3.58 -15.09 -0.74
CA CYS A 86 4.14 -13.74 -0.85
C CYS A 86 5.65 -13.77 -1.03
N ILE A 87 6.17 -12.80 -1.78
CA ILE A 87 7.57 -12.38 -1.70
C ILE A 87 7.64 -11.21 -0.73
N TYR A 88 8.43 -11.35 0.34
CA TYR A 88 8.62 -10.31 1.34
C TYR A 88 9.81 -9.42 0.99
N LEU A 89 9.74 -8.14 1.34
CA LEU A 89 10.89 -7.22 1.20
C LEU A 89 12.08 -7.65 2.07
N SER A 90 11.83 -8.46 3.10
CA SER A 90 12.83 -9.03 4.01
C SER A 90 13.37 -10.39 3.58
N ASP A 91 12.82 -10.99 2.51
CA ASP A 91 13.30 -12.30 2.03
C ASP A 91 14.78 -12.21 1.62
N SER A 92 15.52 -13.26 1.93
CA SER A 92 16.89 -13.40 1.42
C SER A 92 16.89 -13.55 -0.11
N ALA A 93 18.04 -13.28 -0.73
CA ALA A 93 18.19 -13.48 -2.18
C ALA A 93 17.86 -14.92 -2.60
N GLU A 94 18.22 -15.89 -1.76
CA GLU A 94 17.94 -17.31 -2.01
C GLU A 94 16.45 -17.63 -1.84
N ASP A 95 15.76 -17.05 -0.86
CA ASP A 95 14.31 -17.26 -0.67
C ASP A 95 13.51 -16.65 -1.81
N VAL A 96 13.87 -15.43 -2.26
CA VAL A 96 13.27 -14.82 -3.47
C VAL A 96 13.47 -15.74 -4.67
N ARG A 97 14.70 -16.23 -4.88
CA ARG A 97 15.00 -17.16 -5.99
C ARG A 97 14.14 -18.43 -5.92
N LYS A 98 14.02 -19.06 -4.76
CA LYS A 98 13.18 -20.25 -4.56
C LYS A 98 11.72 -19.96 -4.88
N LYS A 99 11.18 -18.86 -4.35
CA LYS A 99 9.79 -18.45 -4.59
C LYS A 99 9.53 -18.18 -6.07
N VAL A 100 10.41 -17.45 -6.75
CA VAL A 100 10.29 -17.18 -8.19
C VAL A 100 10.36 -18.47 -9.01
N MET A 101 11.31 -19.35 -8.72
CA MET A 101 11.44 -20.62 -9.44
C MET A 101 10.24 -21.54 -9.23
N SER A 102 9.54 -21.44 -8.09
CA SER A 102 8.31 -22.20 -7.81
C SER A 102 7.02 -21.51 -8.28
N MET A 103 7.10 -20.29 -8.85
CA MET A 103 5.90 -19.58 -9.35
C MET A 103 5.12 -20.42 -10.35
N TYR A 104 3.80 -20.31 -10.25
CA TYR A 104 2.89 -20.90 -11.21
C TYR A 104 3.09 -20.28 -12.60
N THR A 105 3.13 -21.15 -13.60
CA THR A 105 3.19 -20.80 -15.03
C THR A 105 2.05 -21.50 -15.78
N ASP A 106 2.12 -21.56 -17.10
CA ASP A 106 1.16 -22.31 -17.91
C ASP A 106 1.34 -23.83 -17.73
N PRO A 107 0.35 -24.58 -17.23
CA PRO A 107 0.45 -26.03 -17.04
C PRO A 107 0.50 -26.81 -18.37
N ASP A 108 0.04 -26.21 -19.47
CA ASP A 108 0.05 -26.84 -20.79
C ASP A 108 1.40 -26.64 -21.51
N HIS A 109 2.27 -25.73 -21.02
CA HIS A 109 3.61 -25.46 -21.54
C HIS A 109 4.62 -26.49 -20.99
N ILE A 110 4.57 -27.72 -21.49
CA ILE A 110 5.39 -28.84 -20.98
C ILE A 110 6.78 -28.86 -21.62
N ARG A 111 6.87 -28.59 -22.92
CA ARG A 111 8.12 -28.56 -23.69
C ARG A 111 8.44 -27.13 -24.10
N ILE A 112 9.72 -26.83 -24.32
CA ILE A 112 10.16 -25.48 -24.73
C ILE A 112 9.52 -25.08 -26.07
N GLU A 113 9.29 -26.04 -26.95
CA GLU A 113 8.71 -25.84 -28.29
C GLU A 113 7.20 -25.55 -28.23
N ASP A 114 6.52 -25.89 -27.13
CA ASP A 114 5.08 -25.72 -27.00
C ASP A 114 4.75 -24.22 -26.92
N PRO A 115 3.66 -23.74 -27.55
CA PRO A 115 3.14 -22.40 -27.33
C PRO A 115 2.70 -22.20 -25.89
N GLY A 116 3.14 -21.10 -25.26
CA GLY A 116 2.76 -20.80 -23.88
C GLY A 116 1.69 -19.73 -23.79
N LYS A 117 0.86 -19.78 -22.71
CA LYS A 117 -0.16 -18.77 -22.39
C LYS A 117 0.40 -17.73 -21.42
N ILE A 118 0.17 -16.47 -21.71
CA ILE A 118 0.53 -15.33 -20.87
C ILE A 118 -0.54 -15.07 -19.82
N GLU A 119 -1.80 -15.23 -20.22
CA GLU A 119 -2.96 -14.96 -19.40
C GLU A 119 -3.02 -15.93 -18.22
N GLY A 120 -3.04 -15.39 -17.00
CA GLY A 120 -2.99 -16.18 -15.76
C GLY A 120 -1.60 -16.66 -15.36
N ASN A 121 -0.57 -16.38 -16.15
CA ASN A 121 0.82 -16.67 -15.83
C ASN A 121 1.39 -15.60 -14.89
N CYS A 122 1.55 -15.93 -13.61
CA CYS A 122 1.96 -14.95 -12.61
C CYS A 122 3.39 -14.40 -12.85
N VAL A 123 4.27 -15.14 -13.52
CA VAL A 123 5.63 -14.66 -13.86
C VAL A 123 5.56 -13.45 -14.78
N PHE A 124 4.71 -13.49 -15.82
CA PHE A 124 4.51 -12.34 -16.72
C PHE A 124 3.77 -11.19 -16.03
N THR A 125 2.81 -11.46 -15.16
CA THR A 125 2.16 -10.41 -14.36
C THR A 125 3.18 -9.65 -13.49
N TYR A 126 4.13 -10.35 -12.89
CA TYR A 126 5.20 -9.71 -12.11
C TYR A 126 6.20 -8.97 -13.02
N LEU A 127 6.50 -9.48 -14.20
CA LEU A 127 7.31 -8.74 -15.18
C LEU A 127 6.61 -7.47 -15.67
N ASP A 128 5.31 -7.51 -15.91
CA ASP A 128 4.50 -6.32 -16.24
C ASP A 128 4.55 -5.25 -15.13
N ALA A 129 4.58 -5.70 -13.87
CA ALA A 129 4.62 -4.81 -12.73
C ALA A 129 6.00 -4.19 -12.47
N PHE A 130 7.08 -4.96 -12.67
CA PHE A 130 8.39 -4.62 -12.13
C PHE A 130 9.51 -4.45 -13.16
N SER A 131 9.38 -4.99 -14.39
CA SER A 131 10.42 -4.88 -15.38
C SER A 131 10.35 -3.57 -16.18
N CYS A 132 11.51 -3.10 -16.62
CA CYS A 132 11.64 -1.96 -17.52
C CYS A 132 12.66 -2.24 -18.64
N CYS A 133 12.75 -1.35 -19.64
CA CYS A 133 13.65 -1.53 -20.79
C CYS A 133 15.13 -1.71 -20.39
N LYS A 134 15.57 -1.13 -19.27
CA LYS A 134 16.96 -1.27 -18.80
C LYS A 134 17.26 -2.69 -18.34
N ASP A 135 16.31 -3.38 -17.75
CA ASP A 135 16.48 -4.74 -17.26
C ASP A 135 16.73 -5.72 -18.41
N PHE A 136 16.11 -5.49 -19.58
CA PHE A 136 16.38 -6.28 -20.76
C PHE A 136 17.82 -6.09 -21.23
N ALA A 137 18.30 -4.87 -21.35
CA ALA A 137 19.66 -4.59 -21.76
C ALA A 137 20.70 -5.22 -20.83
N GLU A 138 20.39 -5.34 -19.53
CA GLU A 138 21.31 -5.86 -18.51
C GLU A 138 21.23 -7.38 -18.36
N PHE A 139 20.03 -7.96 -18.33
CA PHE A 139 19.83 -9.36 -17.94
C PHE A 139 19.34 -10.27 -19.05
N LEU A 140 18.80 -9.69 -20.13
CA LEU A 140 18.21 -10.47 -21.23
C LEU A 140 18.35 -9.76 -22.58
N PRO A 141 19.59 -9.43 -23.01
CA PRO A 141 19.89 -8.53 -24.13
C PRO A 141 19.43 -9.02 -25.51
N GLU A 142 19.01 -10.27 -25.63
CA GLU A 142 18.43 -10.83 -26.85
C GLU A 142 16.98 -10.36 -27.12
N TYR A 143 16.35 -9.63 -26.16
CA TYR A 143 15.03 -9.02 -26.32
C TYR A 143 15.11 -7.53 -26.03
N SER A 144 14.36 -6.75 -26.81
CA SER A 144 14.30 -5.29 -26.63
C SER A 144 13.18 -4.84 -25.69
N SER A 145 12.18 -5.71 -25.46
CA SER A 145 10.99 -5.38 -24.66
C SER A 145 10.31 -6.62 -24.07
N LEU A 146 9.42 -6.37 -23.10
CA LEU A 146 8.58 -7.42 -22.51
C LEU A 146 7.58 -7.98 -23.55
N ASP A 147 7.10 -7.17 -24.48
CA ASP A 147 6.17 -7.63 -25.51
C ASP A 147 6.86 -8.60 -26.47
N GLU A 148 8.10 -8.34 -26.84
CA GLU A 148 8.89 -9.28 -27.65
C GLU A 148 9.12 -10.62 -26.94
N LEU A 149 9.41 -10.57 -25.63
CA LEU A 149 9.55 -11.77 -24.79
C LEU A 149 8.23 -12.56 -24.71
N LYS A 150 7.10 -11.86 -24.51
CA LYS A 150 5.75 -12.44 -24.50
C LYS A 150 5.39 -13.09 -25.83
N ASP A 151 5.69 -12.42 -26.94
CA ASP A 151 5.41 -12.97 -28.29
C ASP A 151 6.25 -14.20 -28.57
N HIS A 152 7.49 -14.23 -28.12
CA HIS A 152 8.30 -15.45 -28.23
C HIS A 152 7.72 -16.59 -27.40
N TYR A 153 7.29 -16.33 -26.17
CA TYR A 153 6.67 -17.33 -25.31
C TYR A 153 5.38 -17.90 -25.91
N ARG A 154 4.54 -17.04 -26.50
CA ARG A 154 3.30 -17.47 -27.20
C ARG A 154 3.56 -18.34 -28.41
N ARG A 155 4.66 -18.12 -29.14
CA ARG A 155 5.00 -18.90 -30.34
C ARG A 155 5.64 -20.24 -30.01
N GLY A 156 6.10 -20.44 -28.78
CA GLY A 156 6.97 -21.55 -28.41
C GLY A 156 8.44 -21.28 -28.69
N GLY A 157 9.31 -22.06 -28.12
CA GLY A 157 10.77 -21.91 -28.19
C GLY A 157 11.39 -21.19 -27.00
N LEU A 158 10.61 -20.78 -25.99
CA LEU A 158 11.07 -20.10 -24.80
C LEU A 158 10.58 -20.83 -23.54
N GLY A 159 11.47 -21.48 -22.82
CA GLY A 159 11.13 -22.20 -21.60
C GLY A 159 10.93 -21.32 -20.36
N ASP A 160 10.02 -21.72 -19.47
CA ASP A 160 9.65 -21.04 -18.21
C ASP A 160 10.85 -20.69 -17.34
N VAL A 161 11.83 -21.58 -17.25
CA VAL A 161 13.03 -21.37 -16.43
C VAL A 161 13.79 -20.11 -16.84
N LYS A 162 13.86 -19.81 -18.14
CA LYS A 162 14.54 -18.61 -18.64
C LYS A 162 13.79 -17.34 -18.22
N VAL A 163 12.47 -17.33 -18.38
CA VAL A 163 11.60 -16.22 -17.97
C VAL A 163 11.66 -16.01 -16.45
N LYS A 164 11.61 -17.10 -15.67
CA LYS A 164 11.75 -17.04 -14.20
C LYS A 164 13.12 -16.51 -13.75
N LYS A 165 14.20 -16.91 -14.43
CA LYS A 165 15.55 -16.36 -14.15
C LYS A 165 15.60 -14.87 -14.41
N PHE A 166 15.02 -14.40 -15.51
CA PHE A 166 14.94 -12.98 -15.81
C PHE A 166 14.15 -12.21 -14.73
N LEU A 167 12.95 -12.68 -14.36
CA LEU A 167 12.19 -12.09 -13.27
C LEU A 167 12.98 -12.07 -11.96
N ASN A 168 13.71 -13.16 -11.64
CA ASN A 168 14.54 -13.19 -10.45
C ASN A 168 15.61 -12.12 -10.48
N SER A 169 16.28 -11.89 -11.62
CA SER A 169 17.30 -10.84 -11.75
C SER A 169 16.71 -9.44 -11.52
N VAL A 170 15.57 -9.14 -12.12
CA VAL A 170 14.82 -7.89 -11.92
C VAL A 170 14.48 -7.67 -10.44
N LEU A 171 13.90 -8.70 -9.79
CA LEU A 171 13.54 -8.61 -8.38
C LEU A 171 14.75 -8.50 -7.45
N GLN A 172 15.87 -9.20 -7.74
CA GLN A 172 17.09 -9.08 -6.96
C GLN A 172 17.66 -7.67 -7.03
N GLN A 173 17.74 -7.07 -8.23
CA GLN A 173 18.21 -5.70 -8.41
C GLN A 173 17.36 -4.70 -7.62
N MET A 174 16.04 -4.86 -7.62
CA MET A 174 15.12 -3.98 -6.90
C MET A 174 15.20 -4.18 -5.37
N LEU A 175 15.31 -5.42 -4.90
CA LEU A 175 15.24 -5.75 -3.47
C LEU A 175 16.59 -5.60 -2.75
N GLU A 176 17.72 -5.71 -3.45
CA GLU A 176 19.03 -5.64 -2.81
C GLU A 176 19.29 -4.32 -2.06
N PRO A 177 19.01 -3.14 -2.62
CA PRO A 177 19.17 -1.89 -1.88
C PRO A 177 18.28 -1.83 -0.62
N ILE A 178 17.10 -2.44 -0.66
CA ILE A 178 16.18 -2.52 0.50
C ILE A 178 16.79 -3.41 1.58
N ARG A 179 17.32 -4.58 1.20
CA ARG A 179 17.99 -5.51 2.12
C ARG A 179 19.21 -4.89 2.78
N GLN A 180 20.01 -4.11 2.02
CA GLN A 180 21.19 -3.44 2.56
C GLN A 180 20.80 -2.38 3.60
N ARG A 181 19.84 -1.50 3.30
CA ARG A 181 19.33 -0.52 4.27
C ARG A 181 18.77 -1.19 5.51
N ARG A 182 18.02 -2.29 5.35
CA ARG A 182 17.51 -3.05 6.49
C ARG A 182 18.63 -3.53 7.41
N LYS A 183 19.71 -4.10 6.84
CA LYS A 183 20.90 -4.54 7.61
C LYS A 183 21.59 -3.39 8.34
N GLU A 184 21.58 -2.19 7.77
CA GLU A 184 22.10 -0.99 8.44
C GLU A 184 21.28 -0.65 9.68
N TYR A 185 19.96 -0.59 9.55
CA TYR A 185 19.06 -0.33 10.67
C TYR A 185 19.08 -1.44 11.73
N GLU A 186 19.23 -2.70 11.35
CA GLU A 186 19.36 -3.82 12.28
C GLU A 186 20.60 -3.74 13.18
N ARG A 187 21.62 -2.97 12.79
CA ARG A 187 22.83 -2.73 13.60
C ARG A 187 22.65 -1.64 14.67
N ASP A 188 21.64 -0.79 14.51
CA ASP A 188 21.36 0.33 15.41
C ASP A 188 19.88 0.38 15.78
N ILE A 189 19.45 -0.59 16.54
CA ILE A 189 18.05 -0.69 17.01
C ILE A 189 17.70 0.48 17.94
N GLU A 190 18.64 0.98 18.75
CA GLU A 190 18.40 2.15 19.61
C GLU A 190 18.10 3.38 18.77
N GLY A 191 18.86 3.64 17.70
CA GLY A 191 18.63 4.71 16.74
C GLY A 191 17.30 4.57 16.01
N VAL A 192 16.85 3.34 15.70
CA VAL A 192 15.52 3.08 15.14
C VAL A 192 14.42 3.49 16.11
N TYR A 193 14.52 3.15 17.41
CA TYR A 193 13.56 3.59 18.42
C TYR A 193 13.56 5.10 18.62
N ASP A 194 14.71 5.75 18.55
CA ASP A 194 14.80 7.21 18.61
C ASP A 194 14.15 7.88 17.40
N MET A 195 14.34 7.32 16.21
CA MET A 195 13.65 7.78 15.00
C MET A 195 12.13 7.65 15.13
N LEU A 196 11.64 6.52 15.62
CA LEU A 196 10.20 6.28 15.85
C LEU A 196 9.64 7.25 16.89
N ARG A 197 10.36 7.50 17.99
CA ARG A 197 9.94 8.45 19.04
C ARG A 197 9.76 9.86 18.46
N ARG A 198 10.76 10.37 17.75
CA ARG A 198 10.68 11.68 17.08
C ARG A 198 9.54 11.74 16.06
N GLY A 199 9.36 10.69 15.25
CA GLY A 199 8.25 10.58 14.32
C GLY A 199 6.88 10.62 15.02
N CYS A 200 6.75 9.92 16.15
CA CYS A 200 5.53 9.95 16.96
C CYS A 200 5.25 11.33 17.58
N GLU A 201 6.29 12.08 17.97
CA GLU A 201 6.13 13.43 18.48
C GLU A 201 5.56 14.37 17.41
N VAL A 202 6.11 14.33 16.20
CA VAL A 202 5.61 15.10 15.05
C VAL A 202 4.17 14.70 14.70
N ALA A 203 3.91 13.42 14.55
CA ALA A 203 2.58 12.90 14.20
C ALA A 203 1.53 13.27 15.27
N ARG A 204 1.91 13.22 16.55
CA ARG A 204 1.03 13.59 17.66
C ARG A 204 0.69 15.07 17.64
N ALA A 205 1.65 15.93 17.32
CA ALA A 205 1.43 17.38 17.22
C ALA A 205 0.42 17.70 16.09
N GLU A 206 0.60 17.13 14.91
CA GLU A 206 -0.32 17.30 13.77
C GLU A 206 -1.73 16.80 14.09
N ALA A 207 -1.85 15.60 14.62
CA ALA A 207 -3.14 15.02 14.98
C ALA A 207 -3.84 15.82 16.10
N ALA A 208 -3.08 16.36 17.07
CA ALA A 208 -3.60 17.19 18.15
C ALA A 208 -4.15 18.52 17.61
N GLU A 209 -3.47 19.14 16.65
CA GLU A 209 -3.95 20.36 15.99
C GLU A 209 -5.28 20.13 15.28
N THR A 210 -5.36 19.07 14.47
CA THR A 210 -6.61 18.70 13.77
C THR A 210 -7.73 18.40 14.76
N LEU A 211 -7.45 17.64 15.83
CA LEU A 211 -8.44 17.35 16.87
C LEU A 211 -8.94 18.62 17.57
N ALA A 212 -8.05 19.59 17.82
CA ALA A 212 -8.44 20.89 18.39
C ALA A 212 -9.35 21.68 17.44
N MET A 213 -9.06 21.68 16.13
CA MET A 213 -9.94 22.28 15.12
C MET A 213 -11.33 21.63 15.11
N VAL A 214 -11.38 20.29 15.10
CA VAL A 214 -12.63 19.52 15.13
C VAL A 214 -13.44 19.84 16.38
N LYS A 215 -12.84 19.80 17.56
CA LYS A 215 -13.51 20.14 18.84
C LYS A 215 -14.08 21.55 18.84
N ARG A 216 -13.32 22.50 18.31
CA ARG A 216 -13.74 23.91 18.21
C ARG A 216 -14.94 24.08 17.28
N SER A 217 -14.91 23.46 16.11
CA SER A 217 -16.01 23.48 15.13
C SER A 217 -17.28 22.85 15.71
N MET A 218 -17.14 21.76 16.47
CA MET A 218 -18.24 21.09 17.17
C MET A 218 -18.70 21.81 18.43
N LYS A 219 -17.99 22.85 18.88
CA LYS A 219 -18.22 23.59 20.15
C LYS A 219 -18.19 22.68 21.39
N ILE A 220 -17.26 21.73 21.40
CA ILE A 220 -17.02 20.82 22.54
C ILE A 220 -15.68 21.08 23.23
N ASP A 221 -15.05 22.20 22.93
CA ASP A 221 -13.84 22.73 23.55
C ASP A 221 -14.12 23.71 24.70
N TYR A 222 -15.27 23.55 25.31
CA TYR A 222 -15.83 24.48 26.32
C TYR A 222 -14.91 24.74 27.52
N PHE A 223 -13.92 23.89 27.81
CA PHE A 223 -12.94 24.18 28.86
C PHE A 223 -11.94 25.28 28.45
N ASP A 224 -11.73 25.47 27.16
CA ASP A 224 -10.81 26.46 26.58
C ASP A 224 -11.54 27.72 26.09
N ASP A 225 -12.90 27.72 26.09
CA ASP A 225 -13.75 28.87 25.72
C ASP A 225 -13.94 29.83 26.92
N VAL A 226 -12.92 30.66 27.09
CA VAL A 226 -12.91 31.67 28.20
C VAL A 226 -14.10 32.61 28.13
N GLU A 227 -14.54 33.02 26.93
CA GLU A 227 -15.69 33.93 26.77
C GLU A 227 -17.01 33.28 27.20
N MET A 228 -17.21 32.03 26.81
CA MET A 228 -18.39 31.25 27.23
C MET A 228 -18.41 31.10 28.75
N ILE A 229 -17.29 30.70 29.35
CA ILE A 229 -17.16 30.50 30.80
C ILE A 229 -17.48 31.83 31.53
N ARG A 230 -16.94 32.95 31.05
CA ARG A 230 -17.19 34.29 31.62
C ARG A 230 -18.65 34.68 31.51
N ARG A 231 -19.26 34.54 30.35
CA ARG A 231 -20.69 34.81 30.12
C ARG A 231 -21.59 34.01 31.03
N GLN A 232 -21.34 32.69 31.15
CA GLN A 232 -22.09 31.83 32.05
C GLN A 232 -21.92 32.27 33.52
N SER A 233 -20.70 32.58 33.92
CA SER A 233 -20.39 33.07 35.26
C SER A 233 -21.16 34.36 35.60
N GLU A 234 -21.24 35.31 34.68
CA GLU A 234 -22.00 36.57 34.84
C GLU A 234 -23.50 36.28 34.90
N MET A 235 -24.05 35.41 34.06
CA MET A 235 -25.46 35.05 34.12
C MET A 235 -25.83 34.45 35.47
N TYR A 236 -25.05 33.52 36.01
CA TYR A 236 -25.31 32.92 37.33
C TYR A 236 -25.14 33.89 38.50
N ARG A 237 -24.24 34.90 38.40
CA ARG A 237 -24.11 35.93 39.41
C ARG A 237 -25.32 36.87 39.46
N ASN A 238 -25.90 37.17 38.28
CA ASN A 238 -27.03 38.09 38.14
C ASN A 238 -28.39 37.40 38.39
N SER A 239 -28.41 36.06 38.48
CA SER A 239 -29.62 35.30 38.77
C SER A 239 -29.86 35.00 40.26
N LYS A 240 -28.94 35.47 41.13
CA LYS A 240 -29.07 35.44 42.57
C LYS A 240 -29.38 36.84 43.12
#